data_7fc4e1671ce50d8b99a927fc507768c7
#
_entry.id   7fc4e1671ce50d8b99a927fc507768c7
#
_cell.length_a   1.000
_cell.length_b   1.000
_cell.length_c   1.000
_cell.angle_alpha   90.00
_cell.angle_beta   90.00
_cell.angle_gamma   90.00
#
_symmetry.space_group_name_H-M   'P 1'
#
loop_
_entity.id
_entity.type
_entity.pdbx_description
1 polymer ?
#
loop_
_entity_poly.entity_id
_entity_poly.type
_entity_poly.pdbx_seq_one_letter_code
_entity_poly.pdbx_strand_id
1 'polypeptide(L)'
;YDITPAGFTTGTNDATQSVGYGNYTYGSSNYGTQRPDSGLFQPCTTWSLDTFGQFLVGCSTTDGKVYEWQLSSGTPAQLIANCPTSVQSLIVTEERALMVLGAGGDPKKVQWSDLEDNTDWTPSATNQTGSFNVNGNGKLLTAVRVKGQILLLSTIDAHSATYVGLPFVYSFERVGSNCGIVSTNAAVATDTFATWMGEGQFFIYDGIVKPLPSDVSDYVFSDYNVSQKSKIYAFNNSASSEIWWFYPSSDSTENNRYVAWNYKENHWIVGELARTCAEDRGTFTNPMMIGADYKLYEHETGYSYTGESTGVFAESGPYQIDQPNGRLMNVLQIIPDEKTLGDVSAKFKVRNYPTGTETTFPSSGSFTLANPTDVRFTAREVKFRVETSRNTDWRVGNMQIFVRAGGSRG
;
A
#
# COMPACT_ATOMS: atom_id res chain seq x y z
N TYR A 1 1.70 24.48 -11.72
CA TYR A 1 0.86 24.75 -12.90
C TYR A 1 -0.46 24.03 -12.76
N ASP A 2 -1.55 24.65 -13.23
CA ASP A 2 -2.83 23.94 -13.35
C ASP A 2 -2.88 23.25 -14.73
N ILE A 3 -2.87 21.93 -14.70
CA ILE A 3 -2.91 21.08 -15.89
C ILE A 3 -4.28 20.42 -16.10
N THR A 4 -5.31 20.85 -15.36
CA THR A 4 -6.65 20.29 -15.43
C THR A 4 -7.18 20.38 -16.87
N PRO A 5 -7.59 19.25 -17.47
CA PRO A 5 -8.10 19.23 -18.83
C PRO A 5 -9.40 20.05 -18.97
N ALA A 6 -9.56 20.68 -20.10
CA ALA A 6 -10.83 21.39 -20.40
C ALA A 6 -11.99 20.40 -20.42
N GLY A 7 -13.05 20.70 -19.66
CA GLY A 7 -14.24 19.85 -19.55
C GLY A 7 -14.04 18.57 -18.71
N PHE A 8 -13.00 18.52 -17.88
CA PHE A 8 -12.84 17.46 -16.90
C PHE A 8 -13.98 17.49 -15.87
N THR A 9 -14.56 16.33 -15.60
CA THR A 9 -15.58 16.19 -14.57
C THR A 9 -14.92 15.88 -13.23
N THR A 10 -15.08 16.76 -12.26
CA THR A 10 -14.56 16.56 -10.91
C THR A 10 -15.22 15.32 -10.29
N GLY A 11 -14.40 14.45 -9.73
CA GLY A 11 -14.86 13.25 -9.05
C GLY A 11 -15.20 13.47 -7.57
N THR A 12 -15.28 12.37 -6.83
CA THR A 12 -15.53 12.35 -5.39
C THR A 12 -14.24 12.03 -4.62
N ASN A 13 -14.02 12.77 -3.52
CA ASN A 13 -12.87 12.51 -2.64
C ASN A 13 -13.05 11.21 -1.87
N ASP A 14 -14.28 10.94 -1.39
CA ASP A 14 -14.59 9.76 -0.61
C ASP A 14 -15.46 8.80 -1.41
N ALA A 15 -15.30 7.53 -1.14
CA ALA A 15 -16.24 6.54 -1.64
C ALA A 15 -17.60 6.77 -0.96
N THR A 16 -18.61 6.89 -1.79
CA THR A 16 -19.98 7.12 -1.33
C THR A 16 -20.77 5.83 -1.38
N GLN A 17 -21.37 5.48 -0.26
CA GLN A 17 -22.32 4.39 -0.24
C GLN A 17 -23.58 4.88 -0.96
N SER A 18 -23.86 4.30 -2.10
CA SER A 18 -25.02 4.65 -2.89
C SER A 18 -26.31 4.25 -2.18
N VAL A 19 -27.32 5.01 -2.43
CA VAL A 19 -28.54 5.03 -1.66
C VAL A 19 -29.49 3.91 -2.11
N GLY A 20 -29.52 2.81 -1.35
CA GLY A 20 -30.57 1.82 -1.45
C GLY A 20 -31.82 2.21 -0.62
N TYR A 21 -32.85 1.39 -0.70
CA TYR A 21 -34.01 1.48 0.19
C TYR A 21 -33.56 1.45 1.65
N GLY A 22 -33.81 2.53 2.39
CA GLY A 22 -33.51 2.64 3.82
C GLY A 22 -32.24 3.43 4.21
N ASN A 23 -31.42 3.90 3.26
CA ASN A 23 -30.16 4.60 3.54
C ASN A 23 -30.27 6.13 3.65
N TYR A 24 -31.46 6.73 3.54
CA TYR A 24 -31.69 8.16 3.74
C TYR A 24 -32.64 8.42 4.89
N THR A 25 -32.61 9.65 5.39
CA THR A 25 -33.58 10.10 6.38
C THR A 25 -35.00 9.80 5.88
N TYR A 26 -35.78 9.06 6.67
CA TYR A 26 -37.17 8.74 6.37
C TYR A 26 -37.97 10.02 6.12
N GLY A 27 -38.67 10.08 4.98
CA GLY A 27 -39.49 11.27 4.64
C GLY A 27 -38.75 12.37 3.87
N SER A 28 -37.51 12.19 3.42
CA SER A 28 -36.70 13.24 2.75
C SER A 28 -37.01 13.45 1.25
N SER A 29 -37.92 12.68 0.62
CA SER A 29 -38.33 12.86 -0.79
C SER A 29 -39.78 12.46 -1.00
N ASN A 30 -40.39 12.95 -2.10
CA ASN A 30 -41.75 12.62 -2.44
C ASN A 30 -41.91 11.13 -2.78
N TYR A 31 -43.05 10.56 -2.36
CA TYR A 31 -43.39 9.18 -2.68
C TYR A 31 -43.47 8.98 -4.20
N GLY A 32 -42.79 7.95 -4.72
CA GLY A 32 -42.76 7.66 -6.16
C GLY A 32 -41.68 8.39 -6.95
N THR A 33 -40.89 9.27 -6.34
CA THR A 33 -39.73 9.89 -6.99
C THR A 33 -38.51 8.96 -6.88
N GLN A 34 -37.98 8.54 -8.02
CA GLN A 34 -36.75 7.78 -8.05
C GLN A 34 -35.60 8.63 -7.48
N ARG A 35 -34.84 8.06 -6.54
CA ARG A 35 -33.67 8.75 -6.00
C ARG A 35 -32.60 8.82 -7.08
N PRO A 36 -31.77 9.89 -7.10
CA PRO A 36 -30.76 10.08 -8.14
C PRO A 36 -29.66 9.02 -8.14
N ASP A 37 -29.54 8.22 -7.07
CA ASP A 37 -28.51 7.20 -6.94
C ASP A 37 -29.04 5.79 -7.21
N SER A 38 -28.32 5.05 -8.03
CA SER A 38 -28.68 3.71 -8.50
C SER A 38 -28.48 2.57 -7.50
N GLY A 39 -28.19 2.84 -6.23
CA GLY A 39 -27.93 1.80 -5.22
C GLY A 39 -26.56 1.13 -5.34
N LEU A 40 -25.63 1.65 -6.16
CA LEU A 40 -24.29 1.13 -6.34
C LEU A 40 -23.29 1.86 -5.44
N PHE A 41 -22.38 1.12 -4.85
CA PHE A 41 -21.24 1.70 -4.16
C PHE A 41 -20.32 2.37 -5.18
N GLN A 42 -20.11 3.67 -5.07
CA GLN A 42 -19.20 4.43 -5.91
C GLN A 42 -17.86 4.58 -5.17
N PRO A 43 -16.77 4.01 -5.69
CA PRO A 43 -15.45 4.23 -5.13
C PRO A 43 -15.04 5.70 -5.26
N CYS A 44 -14.10 6.15 -4.46
CA CYS A 44 -13.50 7.46 -4.65
C CYS A 44 -12.80 7.55 -6.01
N THR A 45 -12.63 8.77 -6.50
CA THR A 45 -11.89 9.02 -7.74
C THR A 45 -10.41 8.73 -7.53
N THR A 46 -9.86 7.88 -8.37
CA THR A 46 -8.43 7.58 -8.42
C THR A 46 -7.87 7.87 -9.81
N TRP A 47 -6.59 8.18 -9.85
CA TRP A 47 -5.84 8.41 -11.07
C TRP A 47 -4.87 7.26 -11.30
N SER A 48 -4.74 6.85 -12.56
CA SER A 48 -3.66 6.02 -13.06
C SER A 48 -2.79 6.90 -13.94
N LEU A 49 -1.51 7.00 -13.63
CA LEU A 49 -0.55 7.89 -14.29
C LEU A 49 0.63 7.07 -14.79
N ASP A 50 1.13 7.39 -15.97
CA ASP A 50 2.37 6.82 -16.53
C ASP A 50 3.02 7.81 -17.51
N THR A 51 4.19 7.49 -18.00
CA THR A 51 4.92 8.33 -18.96
C THR A 51 4.97 7.69 -20.34
N PHE A 52 4.49 8.40 -21.36
CA PHE A 52 4.63 8.00 -22.76
C PHE A 52 5.76 8.81 -23.39
N GLY A 53 6.94 8.21 -23.44
CA GLY A 53 8.16 8.94 -23.79
C GLY A 53 8.49 9.98 -22.72
N GLN A 54 8.39 11.26 -23.10
CA GLN A 54 8.59 12.37 -22.17
C GLN A 54 7.28 13.00 -21.66
N PHE A 55 6.13 12.59 -22.21
CA PHE A 55 4.83 13.16 -21.87
C PHE A 55 4.15 12.37 -20.74
N LEU A 56 3.42 13.07 -19.89
CA LEU A 56 2.61 12.44 -18.87
C LEU A 56 1.27 12.02 -19.47
N VAL A 57 0.92 10.76 -19.31
CA VAL A 57 -0.41 10.24 -19.64
C VAL A 57 -1.16 9.87 -18.38
N GLY A 58 -2.46 10.13 -18.35
CA GLY A 58 -3.28 9.89 -17.17
C GLY A 58 -4.71 9.53 -17.50
N CYS A 59 -5.28 8.68 -16.65
CA CYS A 59 -6.67 8.28 -16.70
C CYS A 59 -7.31 8.48 -15.32
N SER A 60 -8.50 9.07 -15.32
CA SER A 60 -9.32 9.20 -14.08
C SER A 60 -10.46 8.19 -14.11
N THR A 61 -10.70 7.54 -12.97
CA THR A 61 -11.82 6.60 -12.83
C THR A 61 -13.20 7.27 -12.86
N THR A 62 -13.26 8.61 -12.76
CA THR A 62 -14.51 9.37 -12.77
C THR A 62 -15.14 9.46 -14.17
N ASP A 63 -14.36 9.89 -15.15
CA ASP A 63 -14.83 10.07 -16.51
C ASP A 63 -14.33 9.01 -17.50
N GLY A 64 -13.38 8.19 -17.05
CA GLY A 64 -12.81 7.10 -17.83
C GLY A 64 -12.15 7.55 -19.14
N LYS A 65 -11.71 8.81 -19.22
CA LYS A 65 -10.99 9.36 -20.36
C LYS A 65 -9.50 9.34 -20.11
N VAL A 66 -8.72 9.29 -21.20
CA VAL A 66 -7.26 9.31 -21.14
C VAL A 66 -6.74 10.63 -21.67
N TYR A 67 -5.87 11.25 -20.89
CA TYR A 67 -5.31 12.57 -21.17
C TYR A 67 -3.81 12.49 -21.30
N GLU A 68 -3.24 13.39 -22.11
CA GLU A 68 -1.80 13.59 -22.26
C GLU A 68 -1.44 15.04 -21.92
N TRP A 69 -0.38 15.21 -21.15
CA TRP A 69 0.22 16.51 -20.88
C TRP A 69 1.64 16.56 -21.41
N GLN A 70 1.88 17.50 -22.34
CA GLN A 70 3.16 17.66 -23.04
C GLN A 70 4.16 18.56 -22.32
N LEU A 71 4.08 18.62 -20.98
CA LEU A 71 4.98 19.40 -20.11
C LEU A 71 4.99 20.92 -20.39
N SER A 72 3.97 21.45 -21.05
CA SER A 72 3.82 22.87 -21.30
C SER A 72 3.10 23.55 -20.14
N SER A 73 3.73 24.54 -19.52
CA SER A 73 3.13 25.30 -18.41
C SER A 73 1.90 26.14 -18.82
N GLY A 74 1.76 26.45 -20.10
CA GLY A 74 0.66 27.26 -20.64
C GLY A 74 -0.47 26.46 -21.27
N THR A 75 -0.33 25.14 -21.36
CA THR A 75 -1.31 24.27 -22.03
C THR A 75 -1.74 23.16 -21.07
N PRO A 76 -3.03 23.08 -20.68
CA PRO A 76 -3.56 21.97 -19.89
C PRO A 76 -3.41 20.63 -20.61
N ALA A 77 -3.56 19.52 -19.88
CA ALA A 77 -3.60 18.19 -20.45
C ALA A 77 -4.74 18.08 -21.49
N GLN A 78 -4.48 17.38 -22.58
CA GLN A 78 -5.40 17.22 -23.71
C GLN A 78 -5.92 15.79 -23.77
N LEU A 79 -7.13 15.62 -24.25
CA LEU A 79 -7.70 14.30 -24.51
C LEU A 79 -6.91 13.61 -25.63
N ILE A 80 -6.50 12.37 -25.43
CA ILE A 80 -5.86 11.55 -26.48
C ILE A 80 -6.92 11.18 -27.52
N ALA A 81 -6.64 11.51 -28.79
CA ALA A 81 -7.54 11.23 -29.87
C ALA A 81 -7.76 9.73 -30.09
N ASN A 82 -8.97 9.35 -30.48
CA ASN A 82 -9.39 7.97 -30.79
C ASN A 82 -9.20 6.94 -29.65
N CYS A 83 -8.68 7.36 -28.49
CA CYS A 83 -8.54 6.47 -27.35
C CYS A 83 -9.92 5.99 -26.87
N PRO A 84 -10.07 4.71 -26.47
CA PRO A 84 -11.30 4.22 -25.87
C PRO A 84 -11.73 5.04 -24.66
N THR A 85 -13.03 5.16 -24.45
CA THR A 85 -13.62 5.80 -23.28
C THR A 85 -14.00 4.76 -22.20
N SER A 86 -14.41 5.25 -21.03
CA SER A 86 -14.79 4.40 -19.89
C SER A 86 -13.67 3.46 -19.43
N VAL A 87 -12.42 3.98 -19.48
CA VAL A 87 -11.21 3.27 -19.08
C VAL A 87 -11.10 3.24 -17.56
N GLN A 88 -10.64 2.11 -17.01
CA GLN A 88 -10.42 1.94 -15.58
C GLN A 88 -9.01 2.39 -15.16
N SER A 89 -8.01 2.02 -15.92
CA SER A 89 -6.60 2.35 -15.68
C SER A 89 -5.79 2.22 -16.96
N LEU A 90 -4.57 2.73 -16.95
CA LEU A 90 -3.65 2.65 -18.06
C LEU A 90 -2.25 2.21 -17.61
N ILE A 91 -1.46 1.76 -18.57
CA ILE A 91 -0.03 1.51 -18.43
C ILE A 91 0.63 1.70 -19.78
N VAL A 92 1.85 2.22 -19.80
CA VAL A 92 2.69 2.26 -21.00
C VAL A 92 3.56 1.00 -20.98
N THR A 93 3.58 0.27 -22.08
CA THR A 93 4.37 -0.96 -22.21
C THR A 93 5.85 -0.67 -22.45
N GLU A 94 6.72 -1.67 -22.31
CA GLU A 94 8.15 -1.51 -22.61
C GLU A 94 8.40 -1.19 -24.09
N GLU A 95 7.54 -1.70 -24.98
CA GLU A 95 7.55 -1.43 -26.43
C GLU A 95 6.96 -0.07 -26.78
N ARG A 96 6.53 0.72 -25.78
CA ARG A 96 5.91 2.04 -25.92
C ARG A 96 4.59 2.00 -26.70
N ALA A 97 3.73 1.04 -26.38
CA ALA A 97 2.30 1.12 -26.65
C ALA A 97 1.57 1.62 -25.40
N LEU A 98 0.54 2.42 -25.58
CA LEU A 98 -0.36 2.79 -24.48
C LEU A 98 -1.44 1.72 -24.34
N MET A 99 -1.42 0.99 -23.22
CA MET A 99 -2.39 -0.07 -22.93
C MET A 99 -3.40 0.42 -21.90
N VAL A 100 -4.68 0.23 -22.17
CA VAL A 100 -5.79 0.63 -21.30
C VAL A 100 -6.63 -0.56 -20.89
N LEU A 101 -7.10 -0.55 -19.65
CA LEU A 101 -7.90 -1.60 -19.03
C LEU A 101 -9.35 -1.14 -18.86
N GLY A 102 -10.30 -2.04 -19.08
CA GLY A 102 -11.73 -1.70 -19.01
C GLY A 102 -12.22 -0.91 -20.23
N ALA A 103 -11.54 -1.01 -21.37
CA ALA A 103 -11.80 -0.24 -22.57
C ALA A 103 -13.26 -0.33 -23.05
N GLY A 104 -13.90 0.82 -23.29
CA GLY A 104 -15.28 0.90 -23.72
C GLY A 104 -16.30 0.51 -22.66
N GLY A 105 -15.88 0.43 -21.39
CA GLY A 105 -16.74 0.00 -20.28
C GLY A 105 -16.86 -1.53 -20.11
N ASP A 106 -16.16 -2.33 -20.92
CA ASP A 106 -16.06 -3.77 -20.70
C ASP A 106 -14.99 -4.05 -19.62
N PRO A 107 -15.37 -4.53 -18.44
CA PRO A 107 -14.44 -4.67 -17.32
C PRO A 107 -13.33 -5.70 -17.53
N LYS A 108 -13.41 -6.51 -18.60
CA LYS A 108 -12.42 -7.54 -18.94
C LYS A 108 -11.59 -7.18 -20.18
N LYS A 109 -11.91 -6.08 -20.85
CA LYS A 109 -11.26 -5.72 -22.08
C LYS A 109 -9.98 -4.94 -21.83
N VAL A 110 -8.90 -5.42 -22.43
CA VAL A 110 -7.63 -4.72 -22.61
C VAL A 110 -7.56 -4.24 -24.04
N GLN A 111 -7.12 -3.01 -24.26
CA GLN A 111 -6.89 -2.47 -25.59
C GLN A 111 -5.59 -1.66 -25.59
N TRP A 112 -4.85 -1.68 -26.68
CA TRP A 112 -3.57 -0.99 -26.79
C TRP A 112 -3.44 -0.23 -28.11
N SER A 113 -2.70 0.87 -28.04
CA SER A 113 -2.37 1.71 -29.20
C SER A 113 -1.30 1.08 -30.10
N ASP A 114 -1.01 1.69 -31.22
CA ASP A 114 0.20 1.32 -31.94
C ASP A 114 1.47 1.65 -31.15
N LEU A 115 2.58 1.04 -31.57
CA LEU A 115 3.89 1.33 -30.98
C LEU A 115 4.29 2.77 -31.32
N GLU A 116 4.80 3.49 -30.33
CA GLU A 116 5.25 4.88 -30.47
C GLU A 116 4.14 5.89 -30.87
N ASP A 117 2.88 5.45 -31.04
CA ASP A 117 1.74 6.32 -31.41
C ASP A 117 0.53 6.02 -30.51
N ASN A 118 0.29 6.89 -29.55
CA ASN A 118 -0.84 6.78 -28.61
C ASN A 118 -2.16 7.30 -29.17
N THR A 119 -2.19 7.73 -30.43
CA THR A 119 -3.41 8.23 -31.14
C THR A 119 -3.99 7.22 -32.11
N ASP A 120 -3.23 6.20 -32.51
CA ASP A 120 -3.72 5.12 -33.38
C ASP A 120 -4.24 3.93 -32.54
N TRP A 121 -5.54 3.71 -32.64
CA TRP A 121 -6.27 2.69 -31.89
C TRP A 121 -7.08 1.74 -32.78
N THR A 122 -6.97 1.92 -34.08
CA THR A 122 -7.75 1.15 -35.07
C THR A 122 -6.88 0.04 -35.68
N PRO A 123 -7.18 -1.25 -35.45
CA PRO A 123 -6.40 -2.33 -36.02
C PRO A 123 -6.36 -2.29 -37.57
N SER A 124 -5.15 -2.40 -38.10
CA SER A 124 -4.91 -2.46 -39.54
C SER A 124 -3.82 -3.49 -39.88
N ALA A 125 -3.59 -3.73 -41.17
CA ALA A 125 -2.53 -4.66 -41.57
C ALA A 125 -1.10 -4.10 -41.39
N THR A 126 -0.97 -2.82 -41.07
CA THR A 126 0.31 -2.09 -40.98
C THR A 126 0.68 -1.63 -39.59
N ASN A 127 -0.23 -1.73 -38.60
CA ASN A 127 -0.01 -1.33 -37.24
C ASN A 127 -0.10 -2.53 -36.27
N GLN A 128 0.22 -2.29 -35.01
CA GLN A 128 0.20 -3.30 -33.98
C GLN A 128 -0.90 -3.04 -32.92
N THR A 129 -1.90 -2.22 -33.27
CA THR A 129 -3.03 -2.00 -32.39
C THR A 129 -3.86 -3.26 -32.19
N GLY A 130 -4.51 -3.40 -31.06
CA GLY A 130 -5.38 -4.53 -30.84
C GLY A 130 -6.16 -4.45 -29.53
N SER A 131 -6.97 -5.46 -29.31
CA SER A 131 -7.69 -5.63 -28.07
C SER A 131 -7.89 -7.10 -27.74
N PHE A 132 -8.00 -7.40 -26.44
CA PHE A 132 -8.23 -8.74 -25.96
C PHE A 132 -9.14 -8.72 -24.74
N ASN A 133 -10.05 -9.69 -24.65
CA ASN A 133 -10.87 -9.88 -23.45
C ASN A 133 -10.26 -11.00 -22.61
N VAL A 134 -9.76 -10.67 -21.42
CA VAL A 134 -9.15 -11.67 -20.55
C VAL A 134 -10.19 -12.68 -20.07
N ASN A 135 -9.78 -13.94 -20.03
CA ASN A 135 -10.64 -15.03 -19.61
C ASN A 135 -10.61 -15.17 -18.08
N GLY A 136 -11.30 -14.27 -17.39
CA GLY A 136 -11.41 -14.23 -15.93
C GLY A 136 -12.81 -13.85 -15.47
N ASN A 137 -13.05 -13.90 -14.16
CA ASN A 137 -14.34 -13.52 -13.56
C ASN A 137 -14.30 -12.12 -12.91
N GLY A 138 -13.11 -11.56 -12.70
CA GLY A 138 -12.90 -10.28 -12.06
C GLY A 138 -12.96 -9.10 -13.04
N LYS A 139 -13.17 -7.90 -12.49
CA LYS A 139 -12.99 -6.62 -13.16
C LYS A 139 -11.50 -6.28 -13.14
N LEU A 140 -10.89 -5.96 -14.26
CA LEU A 140 -9.53 -5.43 -14.32
C LEU A 140 -9.45 -4.09 -13.58
N LEU A 141 -8.49 -3.93 -12.70
CA LEU A 141 -8.29 -2.73 -11.91
C LEU A 141 -7.00 -2.00 -12.25
N THR A 142 -5.91 -2.74 -12.44
CA THR A 142 -4.59 -2.14 -12.67
C THR A 142 -3.65 -3.10 -13.40
N ALA A 143 -2.54 -2.55 -13.86
CA ALA A 143 -1.44 -3.31 -14.43
C ALA A 143 -0.10 -2.79 -13.92
N VAL A 144 0.89 -3.66 -13.80
CA VAL A 144 2.26 -3.31 -13.42
C VAL A 144 3.26 -4.04 -14.31
N ARG A 145 4.38 -3.38 -14.63
CA ARG A 145 5.49 -3.97 -15.40
C ARG A 145 6.38 -4.79 -14.48
N VAL A 146 6.61 -6.03 -14.82
CA VAL A 146 7.50 -6.92 -14.05
C VAL A 146 8.16 -7.95 -14.96
N LYS A 147 9.47 -8.11 -14.89
CA LYS A 147 10.24 -9.12 -15.65
C LYS A 147 9.98 -9.12 -17.16
N GLY A 148 9.87 -7.96 -17.80
CA GLY A 148 9.59 -7.87 -19.23
C GLY A 148 8.17 -8.32 -19.61
N GLN A 149 7.24 -8.36 -18.66
CA GLN A 149 5.83 -8.68 -18.83
C GLN A 149 4.97 -7.61 -18.17
N ILE A 150 3.71 -7.58 -18.55
CA ILE A 150 2.69 -6.76 -17.90
C ILE A 150 1.81 -7.69 -17.07
N LEU A 151 1.80 -7.50 -15.76
CA LEU A 151 0.91 -8.21 -14.87
C LEU A 151 -0.39 -7.41 -14.74
N LEU A 152 -1.48 -7.97 -15.23
CA LEU A 152 -2.84 -7.42 -15.15
C LEU A 152 -3.52 -7.96 -13.91
N LEU A 153 -3.96 -7.08 -13.03
CA LEU A 153 -4.60 -7.44 -11.78
C LEU A 153 -6.10 -7.09 -11.82
N SER A 154 -6.91 -8.07 -11.50
CA SER A 154 -8.37 -7.92 -11.39
C SER A 154 -8.83 -8.02 -9.94
N THR A 155 -10.11 -7.84 -9.72
CA THR A 155 -10.73 -8.06 -8.40
C THR A 155 -10.67 -9.50 -7.89
N ILE A 156 -10.35 -10.48 -8.77
CA ILE A 156 -10.34 -11.91 -8.41
C ILE A 156 -9.06 -12.60 -8.88
N ASP A 157 -8.60 -12.31 -10.09
CA ASP A 157 -7.57 -13.05 -10.81
C ASP A 157 -6.40 -12.16 -11.21
N ALA A 158 -5.26 -12.78 -11.52
CA ALA A 158 -4.11 -12.15 -12.14
C ALA A 158 -3.80 -12.80 -13.50
N HIS A 159 -3.46 -11.96 -14.48
CA HIS A 159 -3.07 -12.39 -15.81
C HIS A 159 -1.73 -11.76 -16.18
N SER A 160 -0.92 -12.46 -16.96
CA SER A 160 0.27 -11.88 -17.60
C SER A 160 -0.04 -11.55 -19.06
N ALA A 161 0.45 -10.41 -19.52
CA ALA A 161 0.51 -10.06 -20.92
C ALA A 161 1.97 -9.95 -21.34
N THR A 162 2.36 -10.74 -22.34
CA THR A 162 3.73 -10.80 -22.84
C THR A 162 3.73 -10.38 -24.29
N TYR A 163 4.63 -9.47 -24.66
CA TYR A 163 4.80 -9.07 -26.06
C TYR A 163 5.40 -10.22 -26.88
N VAL A 164 4.72 -10.60 -27.96
CA VAL A 164 5.12 -11.70 -28.85
C VAL A 164 5.28 -11.25 -30.30
N GLY A 165 4.99 -9.97 -30.59
CA GLY A 165 5.04 -9.42 -31.92
C GLY A 165 3.89 -9.90 -32.82
N LEU A 166 3.93 -9.46 -34.08
CA LEU A 166 2.90 -9.80 -35.07
C LEU A 166 2.86 -11.32 -35.33
N PRO A 167 1.66 -11.92 -35.57
CA PRO A 167 0.37 -11.23 -35.76
C PRO A 167 -0.44 -10.98 -34.48
N PHE A 168 -0.03 -11.52 -33.36
CA PHE A 168 -0.84 -11.50 -32.10
C PHE A 168 -0.55 -10.31 -31.21
N VAL A 169 0.63 -9.67 -31.35
CA VAL A 169 1.16 -8.56 -30.59
C VAL A 169 1.38 -8.92 -29.10
N TYR A 170 0.35 -9.27 -28.36
CA TYR A 170 0.44 -9.75 -26.98
C TYR A 170 -0.19 -11.13 -26.80
N SER A 171 0.45 -11.94 -25.97
CA SER A 171 -0.09 -13.21 -25.47
C SER A 171 -0.56 -13.01 -24.05
N PHE A 172 -1.76 -13.49 -23.74
CA PHE A 172 -2.38 -13.35 -22.41
C PHE A 172 -2.50 -14.71 -21.74
N GLU A 173 -2.02 -14.83 -20.51
CA GLU A 173 -2.09 -16.04 -19.71
C GLU A 173 -2.61 -15.73 -18.30
N ARG A 174 -3.46 -16.58 -17.77
CA ARG A 174 -3.90 -16.48 -16.37
C ARG A 174 -2.84 -17.09 -15.47
N VAL A 175 -2.22 -16.28 -14.60
CA VAL A 175 -1.12 -16.68 -13.72
C VAL A 175 -1.55 -16.88 -12.26
N GLY A 176 -2.74 -16.42 -11.90
CA GLY A 176 -3.26 -16.59 -10.54
C GLY A 176 -4.77 -16.52 -10.46
N SER A 177 -5.34 -17.19 -9.46
CA SER A 177 -6.75 -17.15 -9.11
C SER A 177 -6.94 -16.92 -7.61
N ASN A 178 -8.06 -16.29 -7.22
CA ASN A 178 -8.32 -15.86 -5.84
C ASN A 178 -7.19 -15.01 -5.25
N CYS A 179 -6.60 -14.17 -6.10
CA CYS A 179 -5.50 -13.26 -5.76
C CYS A 179 -5.84 -11.81 -6.13
N GLY A 180 -7.11 -11.45 -6.03
CA GLY A 180 -7.62 -10.14 -6.40
C GLY A 180 -6.93 -9.00 -5.65
N ILE A 181 -6.85 -7.83 -6.30
CA ILE A 181 -6.31 -6.60 -5.72
C ILE A 181 -7.44 -5.72 -5.14
N VAL A 182 -7.18 -5.02 -4.05
CA VAL A 182 -8.19 -4.19 -3.36
C VAL A 182 -8.45 -2.85 -4.04
N SER A 183 -7.44 -2.25 -4.68
CA SER A 183 -7.54 -0.94 -5.34
C SER A 183 -6.63 -0.83 -6.54
N THR A 184 -6.86 0.17 -7.38
CA THR A 184 -6.06 0.45 -8.58
C THR A 184 -4.59 0.71 -8.25
N ASN A 185 -4.29 1.34 -7.12
CA ASN A 185 -2.95 1.75 -6.73
C ASN A 185 -2.35 0.89 -5.60
N ALA A 186 -2.94 -0.27 -5.28
CA ALA A 186 -2.45 -1.15 -4.20
C ALA A 186 -1.38 -2.15 -4.65
N ALA A 187 -0.85 -2.01 -5.86
CA ALA A 187 0.22 -2.84 -6.41
C ALA A 187 1.47 -2.02 -6.71
N VAL A 188 2.61 -2.63 -6.51
CA VAL A 188 3.90 -2.09 -6.93
C VAL A 188 4.76 -3.22 -7.49
N ALA A 189 5.58 -2.90 -8.46
CA ALA A 189 6.54 -3.83 -9.03
C ALA A 189 7.97 -3.33 -8.81
N THR A 190 8.87 -4.29 -8.67
CA THR A 190 10.32 -4.14 -8.78
C THR A 190 10.78 -4.87 -10.04
N ASP A 191 12.06 -4.80 -10.37
CA ASP A 191 12.61 -5.53 -11.53
C ASP A 191 12.41 -7.05 -11.43
N THR A 192 12.28 -7.58 -10.22
CA THR A 192 12.29 -9.04 -9.97
C THR A 192 10.95 -9.61 -9.54
N PHE A 193 10.08 -8.82 -8.96
CA PHE A 193 8.76 -9.26 -8.50
C PHE A 193 7.76 -8.12 -8.49
N ALA A 194 6.48 -8.47 -8.46
CA ALA A 194 5.39 -7.54 -8.14
C ALA A 194 4.68 -8.01 -6.88
N THR A 195 4.17 -7.06 -6.09
CA THR A 195 3.40 -7.37 -4.88
C THR A 195 2.21 -6.45 -4.75
N TRP A 196 1.15 -6.93 -4.14
CA TRP A 196 -0.08 -6.16 -3.95
C TRP A 196 -0.85 -6.59 -2.71
N MET A 197 -1.67 -5.67 -2.24
CA MET A 197 -2.61 -5.93 -1.17
C MET A 197 -3.92 -6.46 -1.76
N GLY A 198 -4.32 -7.67 -1.33
CA GLY A 198 -5.59 -8.28 -1.64
C GLY A 198 -6.62 -8.10 -0.53
N GLU A 199 -7.79 -8.73 -0.66
CA GLU A 199 -8.79 -8.77 0.40
C GLU A 199 -8.39 -9.84 1.44
N GLY A 200 -7.85 -9.39 2.58
CA GLY A 200 -7.48 -10.25 3.71
C GLY A 200 -6.07 -10.83 3.68
N GLN A 201 -5.28 -10.59 2.63
CA GLN A 201 -3.88 -11.04 2.57
C GLN A 201 -3.08 -10.27 1.53
N PHE A 202 -1.76 -10.38 1.60
CA PHE A 202 -0.84 -9.84 0.62
C PHE A 202 -0.43 -10.93 -0.36
N PHE A 203 -0.10 -10.53 -1.59
CA PHE A 203 0.36 -11.43 -2.65
C PHE A 203 1.67 -10.97 -3.25
N ILE A 204 2.42 -11.92 -3.79
CA ILE A 204 3.65 -11.68 -4.55
C ILE A 204 3.62 -12.50 -5.84
N TYR A 205 4.16 -11.92 -6.90
CA TYR A 205 4.42 -12.55 -8.18
C TYR A 205 5.89 -12.45 -8.53
N ASP A 206 6.55 -13.58 -8.62
CA ASP A 206 7.95 -13.73 -9.04
C ASP A 206 8.11 -14.62 -10.28
N GLY A 207 7.04 -14.81 -11.02
CA GLY A 207 6.79 -15.79 -12.09
C GLY A 207 5.62 -16.70 -11.75
N ILE A 208 5.27 -16.81 -10.46
CA ILE A 208 4.10 -17.53 -9.95
C ILE A 208 3.45 -16.67 -8.87
N VAL A 209 2.12 -16.58 -8.88
CA VAL A 209 1.39 -15.88 -7.81
C VAL A 209 1.37 -16.73 -6.55
N LYS A 210 1.80 -16.13 -5.44
CA LYS A 210 1.82 -16.76 -4.11
C LYS A 210 1.26 -15.79 -3.06
N PRO A 211 0.63 -16.29 -1.99
CA PRO A 211 0.42 -15.51 -0.79
C PRO A 211 1.78 -15.04 -0.24
N LEU A 212 1.86 -13.78 0.18
CA LEU A 212 3.01 -13.24 0.88
C LEU A 212 2.73 -13.34 2.39
N PRO A 213 3.46 -14.21 3.13
CA PRO A 213 3.23 -14.38 4.57
C PRO A 213 3.47 -13.07 5.33
N SER A 214 2.59 -12.76 6.26
CA SER A 214 2.67 -11.55 7.07
C SER A 214 2.24 -11.81 8.49
N ASP A 215 3.09 -11.42 9.43
CA ASP A 215 2.81 -11.53 10.87
C ASP A 215 1.84 -10.45 11.37
N VAL A 216 1.59 -9.43 10.54
CA VAL A 216 0.74 -8.27 10.88
C VAL A 216 -0.59 -8.25 10.11
N SER A 217 -0.88 -9.30 9.34
CA SER A 217 -2.10 -9.37 8.51
C SER A 217 -3.36 -9.15 9.33
N ASP A 218 -3.53 -9.86 10.46
CA ASP A 218 -4.71 -9.73 11.31
C ASP A 218 -4.88 -8.31 11.85
N TYR A 219 -3.77 -7.66 12.21
CA TYR A 219 -3.78 -6.27 12.67
C TYR A 219 -4.27 -5.31 11.57
N VAL A 220 -3.72 -5.43 10.37
CA VAL A 220 -4.05 -4.56 9.24
C VAL A 220 -5.49 -4.78 8.77
N PHE A 221 -5.85 -6.03 8.49
CA PHE A 221 -7.15 -6.36 7.90
C PHE A 221 -8.33 -6.27 8.87
N SER A 222 -8.09 -6.27 10.18
CA SER A 222 -9.14 -5.99 11.17
C SER A 222 -9.41 -4.49 11.34
N ASP A 223 -8.47 -3.64 10.96
CA ASP A 223 -8.54 -2.20 11.23
C ASP A 223 -8.81 -1.36 9.96
N TYR A 224 -8.62 -1.87 8.75
CA TYR A 224 -8.79 -1.01 7.57
C TYR A 224 -10.26 -0.72 7.23
N ASN A 225 -10.51 0.51 6.75
CA ASN A 225 -11.83 0.93 6.31
C ASN A 225 -12.17 0.35 4.93
N VAL A 226 -12.95 -0.74 4.91
CA VAL A 226 -13.37 -1.42 3.67
C VAL A 226 -14.12 -0.50 2.72
N SER A 227 -14.88 0.47 3.24
CA SER A 227 -15.63 1.42 2.43
C SER A 227 -14.71 2.33 1.61
N GLN A 228 -13.54 2.66 2.12
CA GLN A 228 -12.56 3.53 1.48
C GLN A 228 -11.38 2.77 0.86
N LYS A 229 -11.52 1.46 0.64
CA LYS A 229 -10.44 0.60 0.11
C LYS A 229 -9.83 1.07 -1.21
N SER A 230 -10.57 1.83 -2.02
CA SER A 230 -10.08 2.41 -3.27
C SER A 230 -8.94 3.43 -3.09
N LYS A 231 -8.77 3.98 -1.87
CA LYS A 231 -7.67 4.91 -1.54
C LYS A 231 -6.36 4.22 -1.17
N ILE A 232 -6.36 2.90 -0.98
CA ILE A 232 -5.14 2.16 -0.64
C ILE A 232 -4.12 2.34 -1.76
N TYR A 233 -2.91 2.73 -1.37
CA TYR A 233 -1.82 3.04 -2.27
C TYR A 233 -0.55 2.29 -1.87
N ALA A 234 0.11 1.67 -2.85
CA ALA A 234 1.39 0.97 -2.66
C ALA A 234 2.56 1.81 -3.18
N PHE A 235 3.68 1.72 -2.50
CA PHE A 235 4.89 2.48 -2.78
C PHE A 235 6.13 1.63 -2.53
N ASN A 236 7.12 1.72 -3.41
CA ASN A 236 8.43 1.09 -3.22
C ASN A 236 9.44 2.13 -2.72
N ASN A 237 9.99 1.93 -1.52
CA ASN A 237 11.14 2.66 -1.02
C ASN A 237 12.42 1.85 -1.32
N SER A 238 13.03 2.11 -2.46
CA SER A 238 14.20 1.36 -2.94
C SER A 238 15.42 1.54 -2.03
N ALA A 239 15.51 2.68 -1.34
CA ALA A 239 16.63 2.97 -0.44
C ALA A 239 16.67 2.02 0.77
N SER A 240 15.49 1.73 1.34
CA SER A 240 15.34 0.86 2.51
C SER A 240 14.97 -0.59 2.14
N SER A 241 14.76 -0.88 0.85
CA SER A 241 14.28 -2.19 0.38
C SER A 241 12.92 -2.55 0.97
N GLU A 242 11.99 -1.60 0.97
CA GLU A 242 10.68 -1.72 1.59
C GLU A 242 9.56 -1.43 0.61
N ILE A 243 8.50 -2.23 0.70
CA ILE A 243 7.22 -1.97 0.04
C ILE A 243 6.24 -1.49 1.09
N TRP A 244 5.63 -0.34 0.86
CA TRP A 244 4.69 0.29 1.77
C TRP A 244 3.29 0.27 1.17
N TRP A 245 2.28 -0.01 2.00
CA TRP A 245 0.86 0.18 1.66
C TRP A 245 0.28 1.16 2.66
N PHE A 246 -0.16 2.30 2.15
CA PHE A 246 -0.93 3.27 2.93
C PHE A 246 -2.40 2.90 2.85
N TYR A 247 -3.07 2.91 4.00
CA TYR A 247 -4.48 2.54 4.07
C TYR A 247 -5.23 3.39 5.10
N PRO A 248 -6.56 3.59 4.92
CA PRO A 248 -7.40 4.24 5.91
C PRO A 248 -7.74 3.27 7.03
N SER A 249 -7.53 3.67 8.29
CA SER A 249 -8.03 2.90 9.45
C SER A 249 -9.55 2.88 9.49
N SER A 250 -10.14 2.01 10.31
CA SER A 250 -11.60 1.90 10.49
C SER A 250 -12.27 3.23 10.85
N ASP A 251 -11.55 4.13 11.51
CA ASP A 251 -12.02 5.43 11.97
C ASP A 251 -11.73 6.59 11.00
N SER A 252 -11.09 6.30 9.85
CA SER A 252 -10.64 7.32 8.90
C SER A 252 -11.23 7.12 7.52
N THR A 253 -11.52 8.23 6.84
CA THR A 253 -11.85 8.23 5.41
C THR A 253 -10.63 8.48 4.52
N GLU A 254 -9.49 8.92 5.10
CA GLU A 254 -8.22 9.11 4.40
C GLU A 254 -7.15 8.14 4.89
N ASN A 255 -6.15 7.88 4.04
CA ASN A 255 -5.00 7.08 4.43
C ASN A 255 -4.28 7.75 5.60
N ASN A 256 -4.27 7.10 6.74
CA ASN A 256 -3.64 7.57 7.98
C ASN A 256 -2.71 6.54 8.62
N ARG A 257 -2.69 5.33 8.07
CA ARG A 257 -1.83 4.24 8.52
C ARG A 257 -1.05 3.64 7.37
N TYR A 258 0.04 2.97 7.71
CA TYR A 258 0.80 2.19 6.75
C TYR A 258 1.20 0.84 7.31
N VAL A 259 1.41 -0.09 6.41
CA VAL A 259 2.13 -1.33 6.62
C VAL A 259 3.25 -1.41 5.62
N ALA A 260 4.44 -1.79 6.06
CA ALA A 260 5.61 -1.93 5.21
C ALA A 260 6.21 -3.33 5.34
N TRP A 261 6.65 -3.87 4.22
CA TRP A 261 7.38 -5.13 4.14
C TRP A 261 8.80 -4.87 3.65
N ASN A 262 9.79 -5.17 4.49
CA ASN A 262 11.17 -5.17 4.07
C ASN A 262 11.47 -6.49 3.35
N TYR A 263 11.62 -6.41 2.02
CA TYR A 263 11.78 -7.61 1.18
C TYR A 263 13.18 -8.23 1.24
N LYS A 264 14.17 -7.50 1.76
CA LYS A 264 15.55 -7.99 1.94
C LYS A 264 15.72 -8.74 3.25
N GLU A 265 15.15 -8.22 4.32
CA GLU A 265 15.25 -8.79 5.66
C GLU A 265 14.02 -9.62 6.05
N ASN A 266 12.99 -9.58 5.22
CA ASN A 266 11.71 -10.30 5.38
C ASN A 266 11.05 -10.07 6.75
N HIS A 267 10.87 -8.80 7.12
CA HIS A 267 10.09 -8.41 8.29
C HIS A 267 9.04 -7.37 7.93
N TRP A 268 8.04 -7.24 8.80
CA TRP A 268 6.94 -6.32 8.62
C TRP A 268 6.96 -5.20 9.66
N ILE A 269 6.52 -4.03 9.24
CA ILE A 269 6.46 -2.81 10.05
C ILE A 269 5.05 -2.25 9.90
N VAL A 270 4.49 -1.73 10.98
CA VAL A 270 3.21 -1.00 10.97
C VAL A 270 3.40 0.35 11.63
N GLY A 271 2.67 1.34 11.15
CA GLY A 271 2.75 2.68 11.75
C GLY A 271 1.63 3.61 11.29
N GLU A 272 1.68 4.81 11.80
CA GLU A 272 0.74 5.88 11.52
C GLU A 272 1.43 6.97 10.70
N LEU A 273 0.92 7.23 9.51
CA LEU A 273 1.43 8.27 8.62
C LEU A 273 0.35 8.61 7.59
N ALA A 274 -0.07 9.86 7.56
CA ALA A 274 -1.10 10.32 6.63
C ALA A 274 -0.48 10.68 5.27
N ARG A 275 -0.51 9.75 4.32
CA ARG A 275 -0.05 9.94 2.94
C ARG A 275 -1.04 9.37 1.94
N THR A 276 -1.30 10.14 0.90
CA THR A 276 -2.26 9.80 -0.16
C THR A 276 -1.59 9.18 -1.36
N CYS A 277 -0.38 9.60 -1.68
CA CYS A 277 0.45 9.00 -2.70
C CYS A 277 1.94 9.22 -2.40
N ALA A 278 2.79 8.44 -3.03
CA ALA A 278 4.22 8.46 -2.84
C ALA A 278 4.93 8.05 -4.14
N GLU A 279 6.13 8.58 -4.34
CA GLU A 279 7.03 8.25 -5.44
C GLU A 279 8.41 7.97 -4.88
N ASP A 280 9.08 6.96 -5.40
CA ASP A 280 10.45 6.62 -5.02
C ASP A 280 11.41 7.74 -5.42
N ARG A 281 12.57 7.74 -4.86
CA ARG A 281 13.59 8.77 -5.06
C ARG A 281 13.90 9.10 -6.53
N GLY A 282 13.81 8.15 -7.46
CA GLY A 282 13.96 8.40 -8.91
C GLY A 282 15.10 9.37 -9.26
N THR A 283 14.74 10.54 -9.78
CA THR A 283 15.65 11.66 -10.04
C THR A 283 15.92 12.52 -8.81
N PHE A 284 15.14 12.40 -7.75
CA PHE A 284 15.35 13.07 -6.48
C PHE A 284 16.26 12.24 -5.57
N THR A 285 16.86 12.90 -4.58
CA THR A 285 17.73 12.20 -3.61
C THR A 285 16.93 11.31 -2.68
N ASN A 286 15.72 11.74 -2.33
CA ASN A 286 14.85 11.13 -1.34
C ASN A 286 13.45 10.89 -1.90
N PRO A 287 12.68 9.96 -1.33
CA PRO A 287 11.30 9.74 -1.71
C PRO A 287 10.42 10.97 -1.45
N MET A 288 9.45 11.18 -2.33
CA MET A 288 8.50 12.28 -2.26
C MET A 288 7.10 11.73 -1.99
N MET A 289 6.40 12.29 -1.01
CA MET A 289 5.06 11.85 -0.63
C MET A 289 4.11 13.04 -0.48
N ILE A 290 2.85 12.84 -0.83
CA ILE A 290 1.80 13.86 -0.65
C ILE A 290 0.94 13.49 0.55
N GLY A 291 0.74 14.47 1.45
CA GLY A 291 -0.12 14.33 2.60
C GLY A 291 -1.60 14.56 2.30
N ALA A 292 -2.47 14.16 3.22
CA ALA A 292 -3.89 14.49 3.17
C ALA A 292 -4.17 16.01 3.30
N ASP A 293 -3.17 16.79 3.70
CA ASP A 293 -3.17 18.26 3.74
C ASP A 293 -2.77 18.91 2.41
N TYR A 294 -2.65 18.12 1.33
CA TYR A 294 -2.27 18.53 -0.02
C TYR A 294 -0.85 19.12 -0.14
N LYS A 295 0.03 18.84 0.83
CA LYS A 295 1.43 19.26 0.78
C LYS A 295 2.32 18.12 0.30
N LEU A 296 3.37 18.50 -0.40
CA LEU A 296 4.44 17.61 -0.80
C LEU A 296 5.50 17.56 0.30
N TYR A 297 5.85 16.35 0.72
CA TYR A 297 6.85 16.08 1.74
C TYR A 297 8.02 15.31 1.14
N GLU A 298 9.22 15.75 1.42
CA GLU A 298 10.43 14.98 1.18
C GLU A 298 10.68 14.07 2.39
N HIS A 299 10.75 12.77 2.15
CA HIS A 299 10.94 11.76 3.18
C HIS A 299 12.40 11.34 3.31
N GLU A 300 12.72 10.60 4.37
CA GLU A 300 14.08 10.13 4.68
C GLU A 300 15.09 11.28 4.89
N THR A 301 14.61 12.44 5.35
CA THR A 301 15.44 13.61 5.69
C THR A 301 15.39 13.86 7.19
N GLY A 302 16.55 13.75 7.86
CA GLY A 302 16.65 13.98 9.32
C GLY A 302 16.00 12.84 10.13
N TYR A 303 15.64 13.13 11.38
CA TYR A 303 15.21 12.13 12.37
C TYR A 303 13.88 12.49 13.03
N SER A 304 13.12 13.42 12.45
CA SER A 304 11.85 13.88 13.02
C SER A 304 10.78 14.05 11.95
N TYR A 305 9.53 13.90 12.35
CA TYR A 305 8.39 14.26 11.53
C TYR A 305 8.06 15.74 11.75
N THR A 306 8.21 16.58 10.73
CA THR A 306 7.94 18.03 10.79
C THR A 306 8.58 18.79 11.99
N GLY A 307 9.73 18.31 12.48
CA GLY A 307 10.41 18.89 13.65
C GLY A 307 9.92 18.35 15.01
N GLU A 308 8.87 17.54 15.02
CA GLU A 308 8.33 16.91 16.23
C GLU A 308 9.02 15.58 16.54
N SER A 309 9.06 15.25 17.83
CA SER A 309 9.54 13.93 18.27
C SER A 309 8.54 12.85 17.88
N THR A 310 8.98 11.83 17.18
CA THR A 310 8.12 10.76 16.67
C THR A 310 7.74 9.70 17.69
N GLY A 311 8.43 9.64 18.85
CA GLY A 311 8.19 8.60 19.85
C GLY A 311 8.35 7.18 19.30
N VAL A 312 9.38 6.94 18.50
CA VAL A 312 9.62 5.68 17.81
C VAL A 312 9.94 4.56 18.79
N PHE A 313 9.38 3.38 18.55
CA PHE A 313 9.66 2.22 19.39
C PHE A 313 9.71 0.91 18.60
N ALA A 314 10.39 -0.08 19.18
CA ALA A 314 10.29 -1.48 18.78
C ALA A 314 9.90 -2.32 20.01
N GLU A 315 8.95 -3.24 19.84
CA GLU A 315 8.44 -4.10 20.90
C GLU A 315 8.47 -5.56 20.43
N SER A 316 9.02 -6.43 21.29
CA SER A 316 9.09 -7.86 21.01
C SER A 316 7.75 -8.56 21.26
N GLY A 317 7.58 -9.74 20.70
CA GLY A 317 6.58 -10.70 21.15
C GLY A 317 6.79 -11.11 22.63
N PRO A 318 5.83 -11.79 23.27
CA PRO A 318 5.96 -12.24 24.65
C PRO A 318 6.98 -13.36 24.80
N TYR A 319 7.93 -13.19 25.71
CA TYR A 319 8.87 -14.23 26.11
C TYR A 319 8.33 -14.99 27.33
N GLN A 320 8.49 -16.31 27.31
CA GLN A 320 8.18 -17.20 28.42
C GLN A 320 9.34 -18.18 28.61
N ILE A 321 9.67 -18.50 29.86
CA ILE A 321 10.61 -19.58 30.17
C ILE A 321 9.81 -20.86 30.42
N ASP A 322 10.32 -21.98 29.91
CA ASP A 322 9.81 -23.32 30.19
C ASP A 322 8.37 -23.54 29.71
N GLN A 323 8.15 -23.33 28.41
CA GLN A 323 6.88 -23.75 27.79
C GLN A 323 6.77 -25.30 27.74
N PRO A 324 5.61 -25.89 28.10
CA PRO A 324 4.33 -25.24 28.38
C PRO A 324 4.07 -24.89 29.86
N ASN A 325 5.00 -25.12 30.76
CA ASN A 325 4.77 -25.04 32.21
C ASN A 325 4.69 -23.62 32.78
N GLY A 326 5.04 -22.60 32.01
CA GLY A 326 4.86 -21.18 32.33
C GLY A 326 5.41 -20.77 33.67
N ARG A 327 6.69 -21.04 33.95
CA ARG A 327 7.35 -20.62 35.20
C ARG A 327 7.51 -19.12 35.29
N LEU A 328 7.56 -18.62 36.51
CA LEU A 328 7.90 -17.22 36.78
C LEU A 328 9.35 -16.95 36.34
N MET A 329 9.55 -15.83 35.66
CA MET A 329 10.87 -15.29 35.31
C MET A 329 11.23 -14.16 36.25
N ASN A 330 12.42 -14.23 36.85
CA ASN A 330 13.04 -13.11 37.52
C ASN A 330 14.00 -12.44 36.54
N VAL A 331 13.62 -11.29 36.02
CA VAL A 331 14.48 -10.48 35.11
C VAL A 331 15.37 -9.61 35.98
N LEU A 332 16.68 -9.67 35.77
CA LEU A 332 17.68 -9.04 36.62
C LEU A 332 18.41 -7.89 35.96
N GLN A 333 18.85 -8.06 34.73
CA GLN A 333 19.70 -7.10 34.00
C GLN A 333 19.42 -7.13 32.52
N ILE A 334 19.69 -6.00 31.85
CA ILE A 334 19.83 -5.88 30.39
C ILE A 334 21.26 -5.43 30.12
N ILE A 335 21.86 -6.01 29.10
CA ILE A 335 23.15 -5.58 28.57
C ILE A 335 22.98 -5.31 27.07
N PRO A 336 23.01 -4.04 26.62
CA PRO A 336 23.07 -3.70 25.20
C PRO A 336 24.45 -4.04 24.63
N ASP A 337 24.47 -4.36 23.34
CA ASP A 337 25.73 -4.55 22.60
C ASP A 337 26.35 -3.20 22.17
N GLU A 338 27.54 -3.28 21.63
CA GLU A 338 28.29 -2.11 21.11
C GLU A 338 27.66 -1.45 19.87
N LYS A 339 26.66 -2.11 19.25
CA LYS A 339 25.93 -1.56 18.09
C LYS A 339 24.75 -0.69 18.49
N THR A 340 24.39 -0.72 19.77
CA THR A 340 23.32 0.14 20.31
C THR A 340 23.85 1.54 20.50
N LEU A 341 23.27 2.49 19.75
CA LEU A 341 23.67 3.90 19.72
C LEU A 341 22.47 4.82 19.94
N GLY A 342 22.75 6.04 20.39
CA GLY A 342 21.77 7.08 20.60
C GLY A 342 21.07 6.99 21.95
N ASP A 343 20.09 7.87 22.17
CA ASP A 343 19.31 7.93 23.41
C ASP A 343 18.20 6.87 23.42
N VAL A 344 18.59 5.63 23.64
CA VAL A 344 17.66 4.50 23.71
C VAL A 344 17.25 4.23 25.15
N SER A 345 15.96 4.11 25.36
CA SER A 345 15.41 3.70 26.63
C SER A 345 14.62 2.39 26.52
N ALA A 346 14.49 1.68 27.62
CA ALA A 346 13.83 0.39 27.66
C ALA A 346 12.64 0.36 28.63
N LYS A 347 11.61 -0.38 28.25
CA LYS A 347 10.46 -0.73 29.09
C LYS A 347 10.14 -2.21 28.92
N PHE A 348 9.43 -2.75 29.89
CA PHE A 348 8.87 -4.09 29.81
C PHE A 348 7.36 -4.02 29.97
N LYS A 349 6.65 -4.82 29.20
CA LYS A 349 5.25 -5.12 29.44
C LYS A 349 5.17 -6.53 29.99
N VAL A 350 4.52 -6.66 31.15
CA VAL A 350 4.52 -7.88 31.91
C VAL A 350 3.11 -8.34 32.24
N ARG A 351 2.90 -9.65 32.20
CA ARG A 351 1.66 -10.28 32.68
C ARG A 351 1.93 -11.64 33.30
N ASN A 352 1.05 -12.05 34.20
CA ASN A 352 1.19 -13.31 34.92
C ASN A 352 0.29 -14.42 34.36
N TYR A 353 -0.76 -14.05 33.62
CA TYR A 353 -1.71 -14.99 32.99
C TYR A 353 -2.05 -14.54 31.58
N PRO A 354 -2.30 -15.43 30.65
CA PRO A 354 -2.61 -15.09 29.25
C PRO A 354 -3.80 -14.13 29.07
N THR A 355 -4.80 -14.22 29.95
CA THR A 355 -5.98 -13.34 29.98
C THR A 355 -5.83 -12.17 30.96
N GLY A 356 -4.69 -12.06 31.64
CA GLY A 356 -4.44 -11.00 32.63
C GLY A 356 -4.15 -9.66 31.97
N THR A 357 -4.40 -8.58 32.73
CA THR A 357 -4.04 -7.24 32.29
C THR A 357 -2.53 -7.09 32.18
N GLU A 358 -2.08 -6.57 31.05
CA GLU A 358 -0.68 -6.22 30.83
C GLU A 358 -0.32 -4.96 31.64
N THR A 359 0.79 -5.01 32.36
CA THR A 359 1.31 -3.88 33.12
C THR A 359 2.69 -3.49 32.64
N THR A 360 2.99 -2.19 32.65
CA THR A 360 4.29 -1.68 32.20
C THR A 360 5.26 -1.60 33.38
N PHE A 361 6.51 -2.03 33.15
CA PHE A 361 7.60 -1.89 34.11
C PHE A 361 8.78 -1.15 33.45
N PRO A 362 9.34 -0.07 34.06
CA PRO A 362 8.87 0.53 35.32
C PRO A 362 7.47 1.13 35.14
N SER A 363 6.73 1.28 36.22
CA SER A 363 5.36 1.84 36.22
C SER A 363 5.31 3.32 35.81
N SER A 364 6.43 4.01 35.91
CA SER A 364 6.63 5.37 35.41
C SER A 364 8.02 5.53 34.81
N GLY A 365 8.12 6.29 33.72
CA GLY A 365 9.38 6.49 32.99
C GLY A 365 9.84 5.25 32.19
N SER A 366 11.14 5.17 31.97
CA SER A 366 11.82 4.09 31.24
C SER A 366 13.22 3.89 31.84
N PHE A 367 13.82 2.73 31.58
CA PHE A 367 15.23 2.50 31.92
C PHE A 367 16.11 3.15 30.84
N THR A 368 16.99 4.05 31.26
CA THR A 368 18.09 4.49 30.37
C THR A 368 19.08 3.34 30.24
N LEU A 369 19.37 2.95 29.01
CA LEU A 369 20.28 1.83 28.77
C LEU A 369 21.72 2.20 29.16
N ALA A 370 22.30 1.39 30.01
CA ALA A 370 23.70 1.41 30.42
C ALA A 370 24.27 -0.01 30.32
N ASN A 371 25.53 -0.16 30.50
CA ASN A 371 26.19 -1.46 30.39
C ASN A 371 26.83 -1.89 31.72
N PRO A 372 26.18 -2.69 32.55
CA PRO A 372 24.80 -3.21 32.47
C PRO A 372 23.72 -2.27 33.02
N THR A 373 22.47 -2.51 32.66
CA THR A 373 21.29 -1.85 33.26
C THR A 373 20.58 -2.81 34.19
N ASP A 374 20.51 -2.49 35.49
CA ASP A 374 19.79 -3.29 36.46
C ASP A 374 18.28 -3.09 36.32
N VAL A 375 17.57 -4.20 36.16
CA VAL A 375 16.10 -4.27 36.16
C VAL A 375 15.72 -5.42 37.13
N ARG A 376 14.74 -5.25 38.00
CA ARG A 376 14.39 -6.28 38.98
C ARG A 376 12.89 -6.42 39.06
N PHE A 377 12.34 -7.38 38.35
CA PHE A 377 10.92 -7.73 38.42
C PHE A 377 10.69 -9.21 38.12
N THR A 378 9.49 -9.67 38.44
CA THR A 378 9.08 -11.07 38.25
C THR A 378 7.79 -11.11 37.48
N ALA A 379 7.73 -11.91 36.40
CA ALA A 379 6.55 -12.13 35.59
C ALA A 379 6.59 -13.50 34.90
N ARG A 380 5.46 -13.97 34.37
CA ARG A 380 5.39 -15.18 33.53
C ARG A 380 5.65 -14.89 32.08
N GLU A 381 5.07 -13.80 31.61
CA GLU A 381 5.27 -13.30 30.25
C GLU A 381 5.85 -11.89 30.29
N VAL A 382 6.82 -11.68 29.44
CA VAL A 382 7.54 -10.41 29.34
C VAL A 382 7.67 -10.03 27.88
N LYS A 383 7.23 -8.84 27.51
CA LYS A 383 7.59 -8.20 26.25
C LYS A 383 8.65 -7.14 26.54
N PHE A 384 9.61 -7.05 25.68
CA PHE A 384 10.65 -6.04 25.74
C PHE A 384 10.38 -4.94 24.74
N ARG A 385 10.38 -3.69 25.19
CA ARG A 385 10.19 -2.51 24.37
C ARG A 385 11.39 -1.59 24.50
N VAL A 386 11.91 -1.16 23.38
CA VAL A 386 12.91 -0.11 23.26
C VAL A 386 12.29 1.09 22.57
N GLU A 387 12.59 2.28 23.05
CA GLU A 387 12.01 3.51 22.53
C GLU A 387 12.98 4.68 22.62
N THR A 388 12.78 5.66 21.76
CA THR A 388 13.40 6.99 21.85
C THR A 388 12.34 8.06 21.65
N SER A 389 12.49 9.18 22.36
CA SER A 389 11.67 10.37 22.18
C SER A 389 12.47 11.53 21.57
N ARG A 390 13.72 11.31 21.19
CA ARG A 390 14.60 12.34 20.66
C ARG A 390 14.74 12.26 19.14
N ASN A 391 14.88 13.40 18.52
CA ASN A 391 15.13 13.54 17.09
C ASN A 391 16.63 13.37 16.79
N THR A 392 17.16 12.21 17.09
CA THR A 392 18.57 11.87 16.90
C THR A 392 18.68 10.51 16.25
N ASP A 393 19.80 10.26 15.60
CA ASP A 393 20.12 8.92 15.11
C ASP A 393 20.15 7.93 16.28
N TRP A 394 19.48 6.81 16.11
CA TRP A 394 19.46 5.75 17.09
C TRP A 394 19.49 4.38 16.43
N ARG A 395 20.11 3.45 17.09
CA ARG A 395 20.24 2.07 16.64
C ARG A 395 20.15 1.13 17.81
N VAL A 396 19.43 0.05 17.64
CA VAL A 396 19.34 -1.04 18.61
C VAL A 396 20.03 -2.27 18.00
N GLY A 397 21.06 -2.74 18.67
CA GLY A 397 21.74 -3.99 18.34
C GLY A 397 21.16 -5.16 19.16
N ASN A 398 21.98 -6.15 19.43
CA ASN A 398 21.57 -7.29 20.24
C ASN A 398 21.44 -6.90 21.71
N MET A 399 20.33 -7.30 22.33
CA MET A 399 20.09 -7.11 23.74
C MET A 399 20.18 -8.43 24.49
N GLN A 400 21.06 -8.52 25.47
CA GLN A 400 21.12 -9.67 26.37
C GLN A 400 20.26 -9.39 27.59
N ILE A 401 19.28 -10.23 27.86
CA ILE A 401 18.40 -10.13 29.02
C ILE A 401 18.73 -11.28 29.97
N PHE A 402 19.20 -10.94 31.19
CA PHE A 402 19.51 -11.93 32.22
C PHE A 402 18.27 -12.28 33.01
N VAL A 403 17.91 -13.56 32.94
CA VAL A 403 16.73 -14.10 33.61
C VAL A 403 17.08 -15.31 34.46
N ARG A 404 16.38 -15.47 35.57
CA ARG A 404 16.41 -16.69 36.41
C ARG A 404 15.03 -17.29 36.47
N ALA A 405 14.94 -18.60 36.37
CA ALA A 405 13.69 -19.30 36.60
C ALA A 405 13.26 -19.12 38.08
N GLY A 406 12.04 -18.65 38.26
CA GLY A 406 11.39 -18.58 39.57
C GLY A 406 10.61 -19.86 39.92
N GLY A 407 9.96 -19.87 41.10
CA GLY A 407 9.12 -20.99 41.49
C GLY A 407 7.85 -21.14 40.63
N SER A 408 7.32 -22.34 40.61
CA SER A 408 6.09 -22.71 39.88
C SER A 408 4.79 -22.45 40.66
N ARG A 409 4.73 -21.49 41.56
CA ARG A 409 3.49 -21.22 42.30
C ARG A 409 2.42 -20.69 41.36
N GLY A 410 1.38 -21.55 41.21
CA GLY A 410 0.13 -21.26 40.56
C GLY A 410 -0.73 -20.29 41.34
#